data_87c65c1e471e8f10c3f14ed6ad23bf59
#
_entry.id   87c65c1e471e8f10c3f14ed6ad23bf59
#
_cell.length_a   1.000
_cell.length_b   1.000
_cell.length_c   1.000
_cell.angle_alpha   90.00
_cell.angle_beta   90.00
_cell.angle_gamma   90.00
#
_symmetry.space_group_name_H-M   'P 1'
#
loop_
_entity.id
_entity.type
_entity.pdbx_description
1 polymer ?
#
loop_
_entity_poly.entity_id
_entity_poly.type
_entity_poly.pdbx_seq_one_letter_code
_entity_poly.pdbx_strand_id
1 'polypeptide(L)'
;MKKNYINNKSGILSWIFTVDHKRIGIMYLAFILFSFLIGGLLALALRIELMSPEKILFTAREYNQVFTLHGAVMVFLFIVPSIPASLGNFFLPIMLGAKDVAFPKLNLASLWIYVVGAIFCFVSILLGSVDTGWTFYTPYSSTTDTSVIWMITGVFILGFSSILTGINFIVTTHKMRAPGLTWFRL
;
A
#
# COMPACT_ATOMS: atom_id res chain seq x y z
N MET A 1 -34.16 -4.75 -2.89
CA MET A 1 -32.92 -4.58 -2.07
C MET A 1 -32.70 -3.10 -1.80
N LYS A 2 -32.39 -2.69 -0.56
CA LYS A 2 -31.98 -1.29 -0.29
C LYS A 2 -30.67 -1.01 -1.01
N LYS A 3 -30.60 0.08 -1.78
CA LYS A 3 -29.36 0.53 -2.44
C LYS A 3 -28.34 0.92 -1.35
N ASN A 4 -27.18 0.28 -1.35
CA ASN A 4 -26.04 0.62 -0.51
C ASN A 4 -24.81 0.96 -1.39
N TYR A 5 -23.71 1.38 -0.77
CA TYR A 5 -22.49 1.76 -1.50
C TYR A 5 -21.90 0.62 -2.35
N ILE A 6 -22.16 -0.64 -2.02
CA ILE A 6 -21.72 -1.80 -2.81
C ILE A 6 -22.60 -1.97 -4.05
N ASN A 7 -23.94 -1.87 -3.91
CA ASN A 7 -24.92 -2.21 -4.94
C ASN A 7 -25.45 -1.00 -5.73
N ASN A 8 -24.95 0.20 -5.46
CA ASN A 8 -25.49 1.45 -6.03
C ASN A 8 -25.27 1.55 -7.55
N LYS A 9 -24.18 0.99 -8.06
CA LYS A 9 -23.87 0.87 -9.51
C LYS A 9 -23.24 -0.49 -9.75
N SER A 10 -23.64 -1.19 -10.81
CA SER A 10 -23.10 -2.47 -11.23
C SER A 10 -21.94 -2.28 -12.24
N GLY A 11 -21.05 -3.28 -12.31
CA GLY A 11 -19.94 -3.36 -13.26
C GLY A 11 -18.60 -2.85 -12.74
N ILE A 12 -17.52 -3.40 -13.28
CA ILE A 12 -16.13 -3.13 -12.88
C ILE A 12 -15.77 -1.65 -13.06
N LEU A 13 -16.21 -1.02 -14.15
CA LEU A 13 -15.96 0.40 -14.42
C LEU A 13 -16.52 1.32 -13.34
N SER A 14 -17.62 0.91 -12.68
CA SER A 14 -18.19 1.70 -11.57
C SER A 14 -17.32 1.69 -10.31
N TRP A 15 -16.43 0.71 -10.16
CA TRP A 15 -15.42 0.66 -9.11
C TRP A 15 -14.17 1.43 -9.48
N ILE A 16 -13.66 1.25 -10.70
CA ILE A 16 -12.45 1.90 -11.21
C ILE A 16 -12.55 3.43 -11.14
N PHE A 17 -13.71 4.00 -11.43
CA PHE A 17 -13.94 5.45 -11.42
C PHE A 17 -14.80 5.93 -10.24
N THR A 18 -14.87 5.16 -9.16
CA THR A 18 -15.64 5.56 -7.99
C THR A 18 -14.96 6.69 -7.23
N VAL A 19 -15.76 7.61 -6.74
CA VAL A 19 -15.29 8.66 -5.80
C VAL A 19 -15.78 8.42 -4.37
N ASP A 20 -16.49 7.31 -4.12
CA ASP A 20 -16.98 6.93 -2.80
C ASP A 20 -15.81 6.40 -1.94
N HIS A 21 -15.53 7.07 -0.81
CA HIS A 21 -14.43 6.71 0.08
C HIS A 21 -14.49 5.27 0.60
N LYS A 22 -15.69 4.70 0.78
CA LYS A 22 -15.85 3.31 1.26
C LYS A 22 -15.44 2.30 0.19
N ARG A 23 -15.82 2.55 -1.09
CA ARG A 23 -15.37 1.70 -2.20
C ARG A 23 -13.87 1.81 -2.41
N ILE A 24 -13.30 3.01 -2.31
CA ILE A 24 -11.86 3.25 -2.39
C ILE A 24 -11.15 2.50 -1.25
N GLY A 25 -11.68 2.59 -0.02
CA GLY A 25 -11.15 1.84 1.13
C GLY A 25 -11.17 0.32 0.92
N ILE A 26 -12.24 -0.24 0.31
CA ILE A 26 -12.30 -1.67 -0.04
C ILE A 26 -11.24 -2.04 -1.09
N MET A 27 -11.07 -1.21 -2.12
CA MET A 27 -10.06 -1.47 -3.15
C MET A 27 -8.63 -1.43 -2.55
N TYR A 28 -8.34 -0.45 -1.71
CA TYR A 28 -7.09 -0.44 -0.95
C TYR A 28 -6.95 -1.71 -0.10
N LEU A 29 -7.98 -2.10 0.65
CA LEU A 29 -7.96 -3.30 1.47
C LEU A 29 -7.64 -4.55 0.65
N ALA A 30 -8.25 -4.71 -0.53
CA ALA A 30 -7.98 -5.84 -1.41
C ALA A 30 -6.51 -5.89 -1.87
N PHE A 31 -5.95 -4.77 -2.32
CA PHE A 31 -4.53 -4.70 -2.72
C PHE A 31 -3.57 -4.92 -1.54
N ILE A 32 -3.90 -4.38 -0.37
CA ILE A 32 -3.11 -4.51 0.85
C ILE A 32 -3.11 -5.97 1.34
N LEU A 33 -4.26 -6.65 1.37
CA LEU A 33 -4.35 -8.05 1.74
C LEU A 33 -3.65 -8.97 0.74
N PHE A 34 -3.72 -8.65 -0.55
CA PHE A 34 -2.94 -9.35 -1.56
C PHE A 34 -1.43 -9.20 -1.33
N SER A 35 -0.96 -7.99 -1.03
CA SER A 35 0.45 -7.75 -0.68
C SER A 35 0.86 -8.45 0.61
N PHE A 36 -0.03 -8.49 1.62
CA PHE A 36 0.19 -9.25 2.84
C PHE A 36 0.35 -10.76 2.58
N LEU A 37 -0.50 -11.32 1.72
CA LEU A 37 -0.37 -12.73 1.33
C LEU A 37 0.99 -12.99 0.67
N ILE A 38 1.41 -12.17 -0.29
CA ILE A 38 2.73 -12.31 -0.95
C ILE A 38 3.84 -12.18 0.09
N GLY A 39 3.83 -11.14 0.91
CA GLY A 39 4.83 -10.95 1.96
C GLY A 39 4.87 -12.09 2.96
N GLY A 40 3.73 -12.65 3.33
CA GLY A 40 3.62 -13.82 4.20
C GLY A 40 4.21 -15.09 3.57
N LEU A 41 3.97 -15.32 2.28
CA LEU A 41 4.57 -16.45 1.55
C LEU A 41 6.10 -16.31 1.45
N LEU A 42 6.61 -15.10 1.22
CA LEU A 42 8.06 -14.84 1.24
C LEU A 42 8.65 -15.11 2.63
N ALA A 43 7.99 -14.68 3.71
CA ALA A 43 8.42 -14.99 5.07
C ALA A 43 8.43 -16.48 5.36
N LEU A 44 7.39 -17.21 4.90
CA LEU A 44 7.34 -18.66 5.05
C LEU A 44 8.51 -19.35 4.33
N ALA A 45 8.83 -18.92 3.10
CA ALA A 45 9.96 -19.44 2.34
C ALA A 45 11.30 -19.22 3.06
N LEU A 46 11.50 -18.02 3.65
CA LEU A 46 12.68 -17.73 4.49
C LEU A 46 12.74 -18.64 5.72
N ARG A 47 11.61 -18.91 6.36
CA ARG A 47 11.57 -19.80 7.54
C ARG A 47 11.87 -21.24 7.18
N ILE A 48 11.43 -21.72 6.01
CA ILE A 48 11.76 -23.06 5.51
C ILE A 48 13.27 -23.17 5.26
N GLU A 49 13.90 -22.15 4.62
CA GLU A 49 15.34 -22.13 4.39
C GLU A 49 16.13 -22.24 5.70
N LEU A 50 15.65 -21.60 6.77
CA LEU A 50 16.32 -21.61 8.08
C LEU A 50 16.03 -22.85 8.94
N MET A 51 15.33 -23.86 8.42
CA MET A 51 15.08 -25.13 9.16
C MET A 51 16.29 -26.06 9.18
N SER A 52 17.24 -25.88 8.27
CA SER A 52 18.48 -26.64 8.19
C SER A 52 19.68 -25.73 8.08
N PRO A 53 20.86 -26.12 8.59
CA PRO A 53 22.10 -25.39 8.35
C PRO A 53 22.57 -25.50 6.90
N GLU A 54 22.08 -26.48 6.16
CA GLU A 54 22.36 -26.67 4.74
C GLU A 54 21.31 -25.96 3.88
N LYS A 55 21.71 -25.56 2.66
CA LYS A 55 20.82 -24.98 1.65
C LYS A 55 19.63 -25.92 1.37
N ILE A 56 18.40 -25.38 1.49
CA ILE A 56 17.16 -26.11 1.15
C ILE A 56 16.58 -25.58 -0.18
N LEU A 57 16.29 -24.27 -0.25
CA LEU A 57 15.59 -23.62 -1.36
C LEU A 57 16.45 -22.61 -2.10
N PHE A 58 17.28 -21.82 -1.38
CA PHE A 58 17.91 -20.61 -1.88
C PHE A 58 19.43 -20.66 -1.82
N THR A 59 20.09 -20.05 -2.80
CA THR A 59 21.47 -19.59 -2.66
C THR A 59 21.52 -18.38 -1.73
N ALA A 60 22.70 -17.99 -1.24
CA ALA A 60 22.85 -16.81 -0.38
C ALA A 60 22.31 -15.53 -1.05
N ARG A 61 22.50 -15.37 -2.35
CA ARG A 61 21.97 -14.24 -3.12
C ARG A 61 20.45 -14.27 -3.21
N GLU A 62 19.86 -15.38 -3.56
CA GLU A 62 18.41 -15.58 -3.62
C GLU A 62 17.75 -15.36 -2.25
N TYR A 63 18.39 -15.84 -1.17
CA TYR A 63 17.94 -15.57 0.19
C TYR A 63 17.88 -14.07 0.48
N ASN A 64 18.93 -13.30 0.16
CA ASN A 64 18.96 -11.84 0.33
C ASN A 64 17.89 -11.15 -0.52
N GLN A 65 17.61 -11.65 -1.72
CA GLN A 65 16.52 -11.13 -2.57
C GLN A 65 15.16 -11.38 -1.95
N VAL A 66 14.87 -12.60 -1.51
CA VAL A 66 13.59 -12.94 -0.84
C VAL A 66 13.42 -12.15 0.45
N PHE A 67 14.49 -11.99 1.24
CA PHE A 67 14.52 -11.17 2.44
C PHE A 67 14.19 -9.71 2.16
N THR A 68 14.85 -9.13 1.15
CA THR A 68 14.60 -7.74 0.72
C THR A 68 13.17 -7.55 0.25
N LEU A 69 12.66 -8.47 -0.56
CA LEU A 69 11.29 -8.42 -1.09
C LEU A 69 10.25 -8.55 0.02
N HIS A 70 10.46 -9.48 0.96
CA HIS A 70 9.59 -9.59 2.13
C HIS A 70 9.51 -8.25 2.86
N GLY A 71 10.66 -7.65 3.19
CA GLY A 71 10.73 -6.36 3.88
C GLY A 71 10.05 -5.23 3.09
N ALA A 72 10.39 -5.07 1.81
CA ALA A 72 9.84 -4.01 0.96
C ALA A 72 8.32 -4.14 0.78
N VAL A 73 7.81 -5.33 0.49
CA VAL A 73 6.37 -5.59 0.32
C VAL A 73 5.62 -5.33 1.63
N MET A 74 6.14 -5.86 2.75
CA MET A 74 5.46 -5.71 4.05
C MET A 74 5.46 -4.26 4.53
N VAL A 75 6.52 -3.51 4.32
CA VAL A 75 6.58 -2.10 4.76
C VAL A 75 5.78 -1.20 3.82
N PHE A 76 6.10 -1.20 2.52
CA PHE A 76 5.59 -0.18 1.60
C PHE A 76 4.22 -0.52 1.00
N LEU A 77 3.90 -1.80 0.81
CA LEU A 77 2.64 -2.22 0.19
C LEU A 77 1.61 -2.73 1.19
N PHE A 78 2.01 -3.07 2.41
CA PHE A 78 1.08 -3.55 3.43
C PHE A 78 0.98 -2.58 4.62
N ILE A 79 2.01 -2.44 5.47
CA ILE A 79 1.90 -1.73 6.75
C ILE A 79 1.57 -0.24 6.56
N VAL A 80 2.34 0.45 5.74
CA VAL A 80 2.19 1.91 5.55
C VAL A 80 0.81 2.29 5.00
N PRO A 81 0.26 1.66 3.95
CA PRO A 81 -1.05 2.03 3.42
C PRO A 81 -2.22 1.44 4.21
N SER A 82 -2.04 0.40 5.04
CA SER A 82 -3.17 -0.29 5.69
C SER A 82 -3.95 0.60 6.63
N ILE A 83 -3.29 1.37 7.46
CA ILE A 83 -3.96 2.24 8.44
C ILE A 83 -4.54 3.48 7.76
N PRO A 84 -3.76 4.36 7.10
CA PRO A 84 -4.33 5.58 6.54
C PRO A 84 -5.18 5.32 5.30
N ALA A 85 -4.68 4.57 4.32
CA ALA A 85 -5.35 4.49 3.03
C ALA A 85 -6.56 3.54 3.02
N SER A 86 -6.55 2.43 3.77
CA SER A 86 -7.70 1.54 3.87
C SER A 86 -8.57 1.92 5.06
N LEU A 87 -8.11 1.70 6.29
CA LEU A 87 -8.93 1.91 7.49
C LEU A 87 -9.32 3.38 7.67
N GLY A 88 -8.42 4.31 7.37
CA GLY A 88 -8.71 5.74 7.44
C GLY A 88 -9.84 6.16 6.51
N ASN A 89 -9.93 5.60 5.30
CA ASN A 89 -11.06 5.85 4.40
C ASN A 89 -12.41 5.38 4.97
N PHE A 90 -12.42 4.34 5.80
CA PHE A 90 -13.66 3.92 6.47
C PHE A 90 -13.96 4.75 7.70
N PHE A 91 -12.99 4.90 8.59
CA PHE A 91 -13.25 5.39 9.94
C PHE A 91 -13.22 6.91 10.04
N LEU A 92 -12.33 7.59 9.30
CA LEU A 92 -12.17 9.04 9.46
C LEU A 92 -13.45 9.83 9.19
N PRO A 93 -14.18 9.64 8.07
CA PRO A 93 -15.44 10.34 7.86
C PRO A 93 -16.48 10.02 8.92
N ILE A 94 -16.54 8.77 9.39
CA ILE A 94 -17.50 8.36 10.45
C ILE A 94 -17.16 9.05 11.77
N MET A 95 -15.89 9.04 12.18
CA MET A 95 -15.44 9.70 13.43
C MET A 95 -15.69 11.20 13.41
N LEU A 96 -15.58 11.84 12.24
CA LEU A 96 -15.82 13.27 12.08
C LEU A 96 -17.29 13.63 11.91
N GLY A 97 -18.19 12.66 11.71
CA GLY A 97 -19.56 12.90 11.31
C GLY A 97 -19.68 13.47 9.89
N ALA A 98 -18.65 13.29 9.07
CA ALA A 98 -18.61 13.75 7.69
C ALA A 98 -19.26 12.73 6.75
N LYS A 99 -19.90 13.23 5.68
CA LYS A 99 -20.51 12.38 4.65
C LYS A 99 -19.47 11.68 3.76
N ASP A 100 -18.36 12.35 3.48
CA ASP A 100 -17.26 11.89 2.63
C ASP A 100 -15.96 12.60 3.04
N VAL A 101 -14.83 12.25 2.40
CA VAL A 101 -13.57 12.99 2.51
C VAL A 101 -13.62 14.32 1.76
N ALA A 102 -12.74 15.26 2.09
CA ALA A 102 -12.77 16.62 1.51
C ALA A 102 -12.56 16.63 -0.02
N PHE A 103 -11.67 15.76 -0.51
CA PHE A 103 -11.31 15.67 -1.93
C PHE A 103 -11.50 14.26 -2.48
N PRO A 104 -12.74 13.85 -2.87
CA PRO A 104 -13.01 12.47 -3.31
C PRO A 104 -12.24 12.07 -4.58
N LYS A 105 -12.02 13.02 -5.52
CA LYS A 105 -11.21 12.76 -6.73
C LYS A 105 -9.73 12.56 -6.42
N LEU A 106 -9.20 13.30 -5.45
CA LEU A 106 -7.82 13.15 -4.98
C LEU A 106 -7.63 11.80 -4.29
N ASN A 107 -8.64 11.34 -3.56
CA ASN A 107 -8.66 10.03 -2.93
C ASN A 107 -8.60 8.89 -3.95
N LEU A 108 -9.35 9.01 -5.04
CA LEU A 108 -9.26 8.06 -6.16
C LEU A 108 -7.89 8.13 -6.84
N ALA A 109 -7.34 9.32 -7.06
CA ALA A 109 -6.01 9.49 -7.66
C ALA A 109 -4.93 8.83 -6.78
N SER A 110 -4.99 8.98 -5.46
CA SER A 110 -4.03 8.32 -4.54
C SER A 110 -4.06 6.80 -4.67
N LEU A 111 -5.26 6.20 -4.81
CA LEU A 111 -5.37 4.75 -5.04
C LEU A 111 -4.66 4.32 -6.33
N TRP A 112 -4.88 5.03 -7.45
CA TRP A 112 -4.28 4.63 -8.72
C TRP A 112 -2.78 4.88 -8.76
N ILE A 113 -2.29 5.92 -8.10
CA ILE A 113 -0.85 6.15 -7.90
C ILE A 113 -0.24 5.03 -7.05
N TYR A 114 -0.94 4.57 -6.00
CA TYR A 114 -0.51 3.40 -5.22
C TYR A 114 -0.40 2.15 -6.11
N VAL A 115 -1.39 1.87 -6.94
CA VAL A 115 -1.38 0.72 -7.86
C VAL A 115 -0.21 0.81 -8.85
N VAL A 116 0.05 1.99 -9.42
CA VAL A 116 1.20 2.20 -10.31
C VAL A 116 2.52 1.95 -9.57
N GLY A 117 2.70 2.49 -8.37
CA GLY A 117 3.89 2.25 -7.55
C GLY A 117 4.08 0.77 -7.23
N ALA A 118 2.99 0.06 -6.88
CA ALA A 118 3.02 -1.38 -6.64
C ALA A 118 3.45 -2.17 -7.89
N ILE A 119 2.97 -1.78 -9.09
CA ILE A 119 3.38 -2.40 -10.35
C ILE A 119 4.89 -2.25 -10.55
N PHE A 120 5.48 -1.07 -10.31
CA PHE A 120 6.93 -0.86 -10.41
C PHE A 120 7.70 -1.78 -9.43
N CYS A 121 7.21 -1.93 -8.20
CA CYS A 121 7.82 -2.85 -7.24
C CYS A 121 7.76 -4.31 -7.73
N PHE A 122 6.63 -4.75 -8.31
CA PHE A 122 6.52 -6.11 -8.86
C PHE A 122 7.35 -6.30 -10.14
N VAL A 123 7.45 -5.29 -11.01
CA VAL A 123 8.32 -5.33 -12.19
C VAL A 123 9.79 -5.52 -11.77
N SER A 124 10.24 -4.89 -10.68
CA SER A 124 11.58 -5.10 -10.13
C SER A 124 11.87 -6.59 -9.85
N ILE A 125 10.88 -7.34 -9.36
CA ILE A 125 11.03 -8.78 -9.10
C ILE A 125 11.32 -9.55 -10.40
N LEU A 126 10.60 -9.21 -11.47
CA LEU A 126 10.74 -9.87 -12.78
C LEU A 126 12.05 -9.53 -13.48
N LEU A 127 12.62 -8.35 -13.21
CA LEU A 127 13.84 -7.85 -13.85
C LEU A 127 15.13 -8.17 -13.09
N GLY A 128 15.12 -9.13 -12.18
CA GLY A 128 16.31 -9.56 -11.45
C GLY A 128 16.28 -9.33 -9.96
N SER A 129 15.12 -8.93 -9.43
CA SER A 129 14.87 -8.73 -8.00
C SER A 129 15.79 -7.68 -7.35
N VAL A 130 15.84 -7.60 -6.03
CA VAL A 130 16.65 -6.66 -5.25
C VAL A 130 17.18 -7.39 -4.02
N ASP A 131 18.48 -7.24 -3.73
CA ASP A 131 19.19 -7.94 -2.65
C ASP A 131 19.79 -7.00 -1.59
N THR A 132 19.43 -5.71 -1.62
CA THR A 132 20.06 -4.64 -0.83
C THR A 132 19.45 -4.40 0.55
N GLY A 133 18.42 -5.16 0.91
CA GLY A 133 17.55 -4.83 2.04
C GLY A 133 16.52 -3.73 1.66
N TRP A 134 15.44 -3.64 2.42
CA TRP A 134 14.32 -2.70 2.15
C TRP A 134 14.67 -1.22 2.39
N THR A 135 15.82 -0.95 3.01
CA THR A 135 16.34 0.41 3.24
C THR A 135 17.22 0.94 2.11
N PHE A 136 17.57 0.08 1.14
CA PHE A 136 18.41 0.43 -0.03
C PHE A 136 19.70 1.16 0.33
N TYR A 137 20.44 0.62 1.30
CA TYR A 137 21.61 1.29 1.89
C TYR A 137 22.80 1.37 0.90
N THR A 138 23.37 2.57 0.79
CA THR A 138 24.58 2.82 0.00
C THR A 138 25.85 2.39 0.80
N PRO A 139 26.94 1.98 0.14
CA PRO A 139 27.17 2.01 -1.31
C PRO A 139 26.62 0.78 -2.07
N TYR A 140 26.19 -0.27 -1.39
CA TYR A 140 25.79 -1.52 -2.02
C TYR A 140 24.64 -1.33 -3.02
N SER A 141 23.62 -0.56 -2.66
CA SER A 141 22.46 -0.29 -3.53
C SER A 141 22.79 0.47 -4.82
N SER A 142 23.94 1.15 -4.86
CA SER A 142 24.40 1.88 -6.05
C SER A 142 25.38 1.10 -6.92
N THR A 143 25.91 -0.03 -6.43
CA THR A 143 26.92 -0.85 -7.11
C THR A 143 26.43 -2.24 -7.51
N THR A 144 25.30 -2.69 -6.94
CA THR A 144 24.68 -3.98 -7.26
C THR A 144 24.17 -4.00 -8.70
N ASP A 145 24.18 -5.18 -9.31
CA ASP A 145 23.62 -5.47 -10.64
C ASP A 145 22.10 -5.79 -10.60
N THR A 146 21.46 -5.65 -9.43
CA THR A 146 20.06 -5.94 -9.24
C THR A 146 19.13 -4.77 -9.62
N SER A 147 17.81 -5.03 -9.70
CA SER A 147 16.81 -4.08 -10.21
C SER A 147 16.39 -3.02 -9.18
N VAL A 148 17.34 -2.45 -8.44
CA VAL A 148 17.12 -1.47 -7.38
C VAL A 148 16.38 -0.24 -7.90
N ILE A 149 16.71 0.26 -9.08
CA ILE A 149 16.11 1.47 -9.68
C ILE A 149 14.58 1.31 -9.81
N TRP A 150 14.12 0.15 -10.27
CA TRP A 150 12.69 -0.13 -10.41
C TRP A 150 11.97 -0.16 -9.06
N MET A 151 12.58 -0.79 -8.07
CA MET A 151 12.01 -0.86 -6.72
C MET A 151 11.95 0.52 -6.07
N ILE A 152 13.04 1.30 -6.10
CA ILE A 152 13.09 2.65 -5.52
C ILE A 152 12.10 3.57 -6.22
N THR A 153 11.99 3.49 -7.56
CA THR A 153 11.00 4.27 -8.31
C THR A 153 9.58 3.92 -7.88
N GLY A 154 9.29 2.63 -7.68
CA GLY A 154 8.00 2.19 -7.14
C GLY A 154 7.72 2.79 -5.76
N VAL A 155 8.67 2.67 -4.83
CA VAL A 155 8.55 3.25 -3.47
C VAL A 155 8.38 4.77 -3.51
N PHE A 156 9.09 5.46 -4.38
CA PHE A 156 8.94 6.91 -4.58
C PHE A 156 7.54 7.28 -5.05
N ILE A 157 6.98 6.55 -6.02
CA ILE A 157 5.59 6.74 -6.49
C ILE A 157 4.59 6.47 -5.35
N LEU A 158 4.79 5.42 -4.55
CA LEU A 158 3.97 5.13 -3.36
C LEU A 158 3.97 6.29 -2.36
N GLY A 159 5.10 6.98 -2.22
CA GLY A 159 5.22 8.19 -1.41
C GLY A 159 4.24 9.30 -1.83
N PHE A 160 4.05 9.54 -3.11
CA PHE A 160 3.05 10.50 -3.60
C PHE A 160 1.62 10.08 -3.25
N SER A 161 1.29 8.80 -3.39
CA SER A 161 -0.01 8.29 -2.95
C SER A 161 -0.28 8.60 -1.48
N SER A 162 0.71 8.38 -0.63
CA SER A 162 0.64 8.65 0.80
C SER A 162 0.45 10.15 1.09
N ILE A 163 1.20 11.02 0.42
CA ILE A 163 1.08 12.48 0.56
C ILE A 163 -0.33 12.95 0.18
N LEU A 164 -0.88 12.50 -0.94
CA LEU A 164 -2.22 12.88 -1.38
C LEU A 164 -3.30 12.43 -0.39
N THR A 165 -3.18 11.22 0.15
CA THR A 165 -4.06 10.71 1.20
C THR A 165 -3.94 11.56 2.47
N GLY A 166 -2.72 11.89 2.89
CA GLY A 166 -2.45 12.71 4.07
C GLY A 166 -3.05 14.12 3.95
N ILE A 167 -2.84 14.80 2.82
CA ILE A 167 -3.43 16.12 2.56
C ILE A 167 -4.96 16.04 2.62
N ASN A 168 -5.55 15.03 2.00
CA ASN A 168 -7.00 14.86 2.00
C ASN A 168 -7.54 14.68 3.43
N PHE A 169 -6.90 13.87 4.25
CA PHE A 169 -7.31 13.60 5.63
C PHE A 169 -7.13 14.82 6.54
N ILE A 170 -6.04 15.55 6.40
CA ILE A 170 -5.82 16.81 7.13
C ILE A 170 -6.96 17.79 6.83
N VAL A 171 -7.26 18.02 5.55
CA VAL A 171 -8.34 18.96 5.17
C VAL A 171 -9.71 18.45 5.61
N THR A 172 -9.98 17.15 5.49
CA THR A 172 -11.23 16.54 5.97
C THR A 172 -11.40 16.79 7.48
N THR A 173 -10.35 16.54 8.26
CA THR A 173 -10.36 16.74 9.72
C THR A 173 -10.55 18.22 10.10
N HIS A 174 -9.95 19.15 9.36
CA HIS A 174 -10.08 20.58 9.67
C HIS A 174 -11.41 21.19 9.22
N LYS A 175 -11.93 20.81 8.06
CA LYS A 175 -13.04 21.49 7.39
C LYS A 175 -14.38 20.78 7.48
N MET A 176 -14.40 19.44 7.72
CA MET A 176 -15.62 18.64 7.59
C MET A 176 -16.11 18.05 8.91
N ARG A 177 -15.56 18.46 10.05
CA ARG A 177 -16.05 18.05 11.38
C ARG A 177 -17.49 18.48 11.60
N ALA A 178 -18.28 17.63 12.23
CA ALA A 178 -19.63 17.95 12.66
C ALA A 178 -19.62 19.17 13.62
N PRO A 179 -20.66 20.02 13.61
CA PRO A 179 -20.79 21.13 14.55
C PRO A 179 -20.66 20.63 16.00
N GLY A 180 -19.85 21.32 16.82
CA GLY A 180 -19.62 20.98 18.23
C GLY A 180 -18.54 19.92 18.46
N LEU A 181 -17.99 19.29 17.43
CA LEU A 181 -16.87 18.34 17.56
C LEU A 181 -15.54 19.10 17.65
N THR A 182 -15.01 19.19 18.87
CA THR A 182 -13.73 19.85 19.16
C THR A 182 -12.56 18.86 19.02
N TRP A 183 -11.31 19.36 18.97
CA TRP A 183 -10.11 18.56 18.85
C TRP A 183 -9.95 17.48 19.93
N PHE A 184 -10.37 17.76 21.14
CA PHE A 184 -10.30 16.81 22.27
C PHE A 184 -11.50 15.86 22.38
N ARG A 185 -12.40 15.88 21.38
CA ARG A 185 -13.55 14.99 21.28
C ARG A 185 -13.57 14.16 19.98
N LEU A 186 -12.44 14.15 19.28
CA LEU A 186 -12.19 13.34 18.10
C LEU A 186 -11.84 11.92 18.49
#